data_bdc01ebeb7a7416d059119897d5ac7e2
#
_entry.id   bdc01ebeb7a7416d059119897d5ac7e2
#
_cell.length_a   1.000
_cell.length_b   1.000
_cell.length_c   1.000
_cell.angle_alpha   90.00
_cell.angle_beta   90.00
_cell.angle_gamma   90.00
#
_symmetry.space_group_name_H-M   'P 1'
#
loop_
_entity.id
_entity.type
_entity.pdbx_description
1 polymer ?
#
loop_
_entity_poly.entity_id
_entity_poly.type
_entity_poly.pdbx_seq_one_letter_code
_entity_poly.pdbx_strand_id
1 'polypeptide(L)'
;MEPRSRETTPTKEDLDFIVDDGYSHDEDPDYVPNEKYILTGSEFKKLTRNAKKLGAETLDYSTRKNNKYMVTLPGGKKVHFGSPKYPDYTIHKDKEWRDKYLSRATKIKNKQGELTYTNPESANFWSTRLLWGGGSQKKNENRLKNFNKKKWLNK
;
A
#
# COMPACT_ATOMS: atom_id res chain seq x y z
N MET A 1 28.46 -7.10 3.38
CA MET A 1 27.80 -7.06 3.47
C MET A 1 27.07 -6.68 4.05
N GLU A 2 26.71 -6.37 4.27
CA GLU A 2 26.02 -6.17 4.70
C GLU A 2 25.13 -6.29 5.05
N PRO A 3 25.05 -6.02 5.47
CA PRO A 3 24.09 -6.35 6.23
C PRO A 3 22.92 -6.42 5.91
N ARG A 4 22.83 -6.99 5.70
CA ARG A 4 21.75 -7.36 5.21
C ARG A 4 20.68 -7.51 6.13
N SER A 5 20.78 -7.79 7.34
CA SER A 5 19.72 -8.01 8.28
C SER A 5 18.82 -6.80 8.44
N ARG A 6 19.37 -5.64 8.33
CA ARG A 6 18.51 -4.50 8.48
C ARG A 6 17.69 -4.21 7.28
N GLU A 7 17.94 -4.93 6.20
CA GLU A 7 17.12 -4.78 5.03
C GLU A 7 15.76 -5.39 5.21
N THR A 8 15.61 -6.28 6.16
CA THR A 8 14.34 -6.96 6.36
C THR A 8 13.45 -6.25 7.36
N THR A 9 13.98 -5.26 8.06
CA THR A 9 13.20 -4.56 9.09
C THR A 9 13.36 -3.07 8.91
N PRO A 10 12.47 -2.43 8.16
CA PRO A 10 12.57 -1.00 7.93
C PRO A 10 12.52 -0.21 9.22
N THR A 11 13.21 0.89 9.25
CA THR A 11 13.16 1.79 10.36
C THR A 11 11.87 2.60 10.33
N LYS A 12 11.67 3.39 11.35
CA LYS A 12 10.54 4.28 11.40
C LYS A 12 10.52 5.25 10.23
N GLU A 13 11.70 5.76 9.87
CA GLU A 13 11.82 6.65 8.72
C GLU A 13 11.51 5.95 7.42
N ASP A 14 11.91 4.69 7.31
CA ASP A 14 11.60 3.92 6.10
C ASP A 14 10.10 3.76 5.94
N LEU A 15 9.39 3.52 7.02
CA LEU A 15 7.94 3.38 6.96
C LEU A 15 7.26 4.67 6.54
N ASP A 16 7.75 5.79 7.02
CA ASP A 16 7.22 7.08 6.61
C ASP A 16 7.43 7.31 5.13
N PHE A 17 8.57 6.87 4.62
CA PHE A 17 8.91 7.03 3.23
C PHE A 17 8.00 6.19 2.33
N ILE A 18 7.70 4.95 2.72
CA ILE A 18 6.92 4.07 1.87
C ILE A 18 5.42 4.38 1.87
N VAL A 19 4.95 5.28 2.71
CA VAL A 19 3.57 5.73 2.63
C VAL A 19 3.42 6.99 1.79
N ASP A 20 4.48 7.43 1.15
CA ASP A 20 4.42 8.47 0.17
C ASP A 20 3.40 8.08 -0.88
N ASP A 21 2.67 9.01 -1.41
CA ASP A 21 1.55 8.70 -2.26
C ASP A 21 1.92 8.56 -3.73
N GLY A 22 3.06 7.97 -3.97
CA GLY A 22 3.34 7.49 -5.31
C GLY A 22 3.77 8.52 -6.31
N TYR A 23 4.60 9.44 -5.92
CA TYR A 23 5.10 10.36 -6.79
C TYR A 23 6.31 10.02 -7.56
N SER A 24 6.58 8.77 -7.81
CA SER A 24 7.63 8.39 -8.72
C SER A 24 7.24 8.79 -10.13
N HIS A 25 8.19 9.30 -10.87
CA HIS A 25 7.92 9.79 -12.20
C HIS A 25 8.51 8.93 -13.30
N ASP A 26 9.26 7.90 -12.93
CA ASP A 26 9.91 7.06 -13.91
C ASP A 26 8.99 5.92 -14.32
N GLU A 27 8.50 5.98 -15.54
CA GLU A 27 7.70 4.90 -16.11
C GLU A 27 8.55 4.10 -17.07
N ASP A 28 8.53 2.80 -16.91
CA ASP A 28 9.24 1.88 -17.78
C ASP A 28 8.30 0.72 -18.07
N PRO A 29 7.73 0.67 -19.27
CA PRO A 29 6.76 -0.39 -19.60
C PRO A 29 7.34 -1.80 -19.46
N ASP A 30 8.66 -1.93 -19.56
CA ASP A 30 9.31 -3.23 -19.45
C ASP A 30 9.76 -3.56 -18.04
N TYR A 31 9.55 -2.65 -17.09
CA TYR A 31 9.96 -2.90 -15.74
C TYR A 31 9.08 -3.94 -15.07
N VAL A 32 9.71 -4.88 -14.39
CA VAL A 32 9.01 -5.88 -13.58
C VAL A 32 9.53 -5.78 -12.15
N PRO A 33 8.66 -5.60 -11.16
CA PRO A 33 9.13 -5.51 -9.78
C PRO A 33 9.84 -6.77 -9.33
N ASN A 34 10.72 -6.62 -8.36
CA ASN A 34 11.44 -7.74 -7.80
C ASN A 34 10.46 -8.73 -7.18
N GLU A 35 10.51 -9.97 -7.65
CA GLU A 35 9.57 -11.01 -7.22
C GLU A 35 9.64 -11.31 -5.72
N LYS A 36 10.72 -10.94 -5.08
CA LYS A 36 10.90 -11.22 -3.67
C LYS A 36 9.79 -10.63 -2.79
N TYR A 37 9.28 -9.47 -3.17
CA TYR A 37 8.31 -8.76 -2.35
C TYR A 37 6.99 -8.48 -3.06
N ILE A 38 6.64 -9.28 -4.05
CA ILE A 38 5.35 -9.15 -4.72
C ILE A 38 4.61 -10.49 -4.66
N LEU A 39 3.31 -10.41 -4.78
CA LEU A 39 2.47 -11.60 -4.83
C LEU A 39 2.38 -12.12 -6.26
N THR A 40 2.23 -13.43 -6.38
CA THR A 40 2.04 -14.07 -7.68
C THR A 40 0.93 -15.12 -7.56
N GLY A 41 0.51 -15.68 -8.69
CA GLY A 41 -0.42 -16.80 -8.70
C GLY A 41 -1.75 -16.49 -8.04
N SER A 42 -2.22 -17.43 -7.23
CA SER A 42 -3.53 -17.30 -6.60
C SER A 42 -3.61 -16.13 -5.62
N GLU A 43 -2.49 -15.79 -5.00
CA GLU A 43 -2.47 -14.67 -4.06
C GLU A 43 -2.62 -13.34 -4.80
N PHE A 44 -2.01 -13.24 -5.97
CA PHE A 44 -2.19 -12.05 -6.80
C PHE A 44 -3.64 -11.94 -7.28
N LYS A 45 -4.26 -13.07 -7.63
CA LYS A 45 -5.67 -13.08 -8.04
C LYS A 45 -6.58 -12.63 -6.91
N LYS A 46 -6.26 -13.03 -5.69
CA LYS A 46 -7.02 -12.60 -4.52
C LYS A 46 -6.90 -11.09 -4.33
N LEU A 47 -5.70 -10.57 -4.48
CA LEU A 47 -5.46 -9.13 -4.37
C LEU A 47 -6.25 -8.38 -5.44
N THR A 48 -6.27 -8.93 -6.67
CA THR A 48 -7.04 -8.35 -7.77
C THR A 48 -8.53 -8.29 -7.44
N ARG A 49 -9.07 -9.35 -6.86
CA ARG A 49 -10.48 -9.35 -6.47
C ARG A 49 -10.78 -8.27 -5.43
N ASN A 50 -9.89 -8.11 -4.47
CA ASN A 50 -10.07 -7.07 -3.47
C ASN A 50 -10.01 -5.68 -4.07
N ALA A 51 -9.11 -5.47 -5.02
CA ALA A 51 -9.01 -4.19 -5.71
C ALA A 51 -10.30 -3.87 -6.46
N LYS A 52 -10.87 -4.86 -7.13
CA LYS A 52 -12.11 -4.66 -7.87
C LYS A 52 -13.28 -4.35 -6.94
N LYS A 53 -13.29 -4.95 -5.76
CA LYS A 53 -14.32 -4.63 -4.78
C LYS A 53 -14.25 -3.19 -4.32
N LEU A 54 -13.08 -2.60 -4.38
CA LEU A 54 -12.89 -1.20 -4.02
C LEU A 54 -13.17 -0.24 -5.15
N GLY A 55 -13.43 -0.76 -6.35
CA GLY A 55 -13.78 0.07 -7.48
C GLY A 55 -12.75 0.15 -8.59
N ALA A 56 -11.63 -0.55 -8.47
CA ALA A 56 -10.66 -0.58 -9.55
C ALA A 56 -11.16 -1.43 -10.70
N GLU A 57 -10.82 -1.05 -11.90
CA GLU A 57 -11.14 -1.87 -13.06
C GLU A 57 -10.15 -3.03 -13.21
N THR A 58 -8.87 -2.75 -12.98
CA THR A 58 -7.84 -3.78 -13.05
C THR A 58 -6.78 -3.54 -11.99
N LEU A 59 -6.02 -4.60 -11.72
CA LEU A 59 -4.80 -4.54 -10.91
C LEU A 59 -3.71 -5.22 -11.71
N ASP A 60 -2.56 -4.56 -11.84
CA ASP A 60 -1.41 -5.09 -12.55
C ASP A 60 -0.14 -4.80 -11.75
N TYR A 61 0.97 -5.38 -12.18
CA TYR A 61 2.26 -5.01 -11.63
C TYR A 61 2.61 -3.63 -12.14
N SER A 62 3.24 -2.83 -11.28
CA SER A 62 3.55 -1.45 -11.64
C SER A 62 4.59 -1.35 -12.74
N THR A 63 4.44 -0.35 -13.58
CA THR A 63 5.45 0.01 -14.57
C THR A 63 6.44 1.05 -14.05
N ARG A 64 6.26 1.48 -12.79
CA ARG A 64 7.17 2.42 -12.15
C ARG A 64 8.13 1.70 -11.22
N LYS A 65 9.41 2.05 -11.29
CA LYS A 65 10.46 1.37 -10.53
C LYS A 65 10.28 1.39 -9.03
N ASN A 66 9.63 2.39 -8.52
CA ASN A 66 9.48 2.53 -7.07
C ASN A 66 8.16 2.00 -6.53
N ASN A 67 7.42 1.27 -7.35
CA ASN A 67 6.12 0.75 -6.91
C ASN A 67 5.96 -0.73 -7.27
N LYS A 68 5.15 -1.43 -6.49
CA LYS A 68 4.88 -2.86 -6.72
C LYS A 68 3.74 -3.09 -7.69
N TYR A 69 2.65 -2.38 -7.51
CA TYR A 69 1.41 -2.63 -8.24
C TYR A 69 0.82 -1.34 -8.75
N MET A 70 -0.13 -1.47 -9.66
CA MET A 70 -0.92 -0.33 -10.10
C MET A 70 -2.35 -0.77 -10.32
N VAL A 71 -3.29 0.12 -10.00
CA VAL A 71 -4.70 -0.09 -10.32
C VAL A 71 -5.08 0.88 -11.41
N THR A 72 -6.03 0.47 -12.25
CA THR A 72 -6.63 1.36 -13.22
C THR A 72 -8.03 1.69 -12.74
N LEU A 73 -8.30 2.96 -12.55
CA LEU A 73 -9.60 3.43 -12.07
C LEU A 73 -10.55 3.61 -13.25
N PRO A 74 -11.86 3.62 -12.99
CA PRO A 74 -12.81 3.98 -14.04
C PRO A 74 -12.40 5.32 -14.65
N GLY A 75 -12.37 5.38 -15.98
CA GLY A 75 -11.89 6.58 -16.66
C GLY A 75 -10.46 6.47 -17.12
N GLY A 76 -9.74 5.44 -16.68
CA GLY A 76 -8.40 5.16 -17.19
C GLY A 76 -7.24 5.67 -16.37
N LYS A 77 -7.49 6.40 -15.29
CA LYS A 77 -6.39 6.88 -14.46
C LYS A 77 -5.72 5.71 -13.73
N LYS A 78 -4.41 5.72 -13.70
CA LYS A 78 -3.64 4.69 -13.01
C LYS A 78 -3.05 5.22 -11.72
N VAL A 79 -3.10 4.39 -10.68
CA VAL A 79 -2.52 4.73 -9.39
C VAL A 79 -1.50 3.64 -9.04
N HIS A 80 -0.24 4.04 -8.88
CA HIS A 80 0.85 3.14 -8.55
C HIS A 80 1.05 3.16 -7.04
N PHE A 81 1.27 2.00 -6.44
CA PHE A 81 1.39 1.93 -4.98
C PHE A 81 2.26 0.76 -4.54
N GLY A 82 2.71 0.81 -3.29
CA GLY A 82 3.54 -0.21 -2.69
C GLY A 82 5.02 -0.03 -3.01
N SER A 83 5.89 -0.27 -2.04
CA SER A 83 7.32 -0.19 -2.25
C SER A 83 7.90 -1.56 -2.55
N PRO A 84 8.64 -1.73 -3.66
CA PRO A 84 9.27 -3.01 -3.97
C PRO A 84 10.47 -3.32 -3.09
N LYS A 85 10.89 -2.38 -2.27
CA LYS A 85 12.07 -2.56 -1.41
C LYS A 85 11.77 -3.32 -0.13
N TYR A 86 10.50 -3.39 0.26
CA TYR A 86 10.13 -3.97 1.55
C TYR A 86 8.95 -4.91 1.38
N PRO A 87 8.86 -5.96 2.23
CA PRO A 87 7.64 -6.76 2.26
C PRO A 87 6.53 -5.95 2.90
N ASP A 88 5.30 -6.20 2.48
CA ASP A 88 4.14 -5.62 3.13
C ASP A 88 3.40 -6.70 3.90
N TYR A 89 2.26 -6.36 4.49
CA TYR A 89 1.54 -7.32 5.32
C TYR A 89 1.08 -8.56 4.56
N THR A 90 0.86 -8.46 3.26
CA THR A 90 0.48 -9.62 2.45
C THR A 90 1.59 -10.66 2.43
N ILE A 91 2.81 -10.27 2.73
CA ILE A 91 3.99 -11.13 2.69
C ILE A 91 4.46 -11.52 4.09
N HIS A 92 4.73 -10.52 4.95
CA HIS A 92 5.31 -10.84 6.26
C HIS A 92 4.28 -11.22 7.31
N LYS A 93 3.03 -10.80 7.17
CA LYS A 93 1.94 -11.11 8.10
C LYS A 93 2.21 -10.67 9.53
N ASP A 94 3.03 -9.66 9.71
CA ASP A 94 3.41 -9.16 11.02
C ASP A 94 2.42 -8.08 11.46
N LYS A 95 1.58 -8.42 12.41
CA LYS A 95 0.51 -7.53 12.87
C LYS A 95 1.03 -6.27 13.53
N GLU A 96 2.14 -6.38 14.24
CA GLU A 96 2.71 -5.24 14.92
C GLU A 96 3.24 -4.22 13.92
N TRP A 97 3.93 -4.70 12.91
CA TRP A 97 4.42 -3.85 11.83
C TRP A 97 3.24 -3.22 11.09
N ARG A 98 2.21 -4.02 10.80
CA ARG A 98 1.01 -3.52 10.14
C ARG A 98 0.37 -2.38 10.93
N ASP A 99 0.24 -2.57 12.24
CA ASP A 99 -0.41 -1.57 13.08
C ASP A 99 0.38 -0.28 13.10
N LYS A 100 1.70 -0.38 13.14
CA LYS A 100 2.56 0.80 13.08
C LYS A 100 2.42 1.53 11.74
N TYR A 101 2.38 0.75 10.67
CA TYR A 101 2.21 1.32 9.34
C TYR A 101 0.88 2.06 9.21
N LEU A 102 -0.22 1.40 9.60
CA LEU A 102 -1.53 2.00 9.49
C LEU A 102 -1.68 3.23 10.38
N SER A 103 -1.07 3.19 11.54
CA SER A 103 -1.12 4.32 12.45
C SER A 103 -0.51 5.58 11.83
N ARG A 104 0.52 5.41 11.01
CA ARG A 104 1.11 6.54 10.31
C ARG A 104 0.36 6.89 9.05
N ALA A 105 0.01 5.88 8.26
CA ALA A 105 -0.60 6.09 6.96
C ALA A 105 -1.94 6.82 7.08
N THR A 106 -2.69 6.55 8.15
CA THR A 106 -4.00 7.18 8.33
C THR A 106 -3.91 8.63 8.78
N LYS A 107 -2.69 9.15 8.96
CA LYS A 107 -2.50 10.55 9.37
C LYS A 107 -1.95 11.43 8.25
N ILE A 108 -1.56 10.84 7.13
CA ILE A 108 -0.93 11.60 6.05
C ILE A 108 -1.96 12.44 5.32
N LYS A 109 -1.64 13.71 5.16
CA LYS A 109 -2.54 14.67 4.49
C LYS A 109 -1.89 15.20 3.23
N ASN A 110 -2.73 15.55 2.26
CA ASN A 110 -2.26 16.22 1.05
C ASN A 110 -2.17 17.73 1.30
N LYS A 111 -1.88 18.49 0.24
CA LYS A 111 -1.72 19.94 0.37
C LYS A 111 -2.99 20.65 0.81
N GLN A 112 -4.15 20.06 0.51
CA GLN A 112 -5.43 20.62 0.90
C GLN A 112 -5.85 20.21 2.31
N GLY A 113 -5.02 19.46 3.02
CA GLY A 113 -5.34 19.02 4.37
C GLY A 113 -6.22 17.79 4.44
N GLU A 114 -6.44 17.11 3.31
CA GLU A 114 -7.27 15.92 3.27
C GLU A 114 -6.44 14.67 3.53
N LEU A 115 -7.03 13.72 4.24
CA LEU A 115 -6.34 12.46 4.54
C LEU A 115 -6.23 11.62 3.28
N THR A 116 -4.99 11.29 2.90
CA THR A 116 -4.77 10.61 1.62
C THR A 116 -5.30 9.18 1.61
N TYR A 117 -5.35 8.51 2.76
CA TYR A 117 -5.82 7.13 2.77
C TYR A 117 -7.32 7.01 2.43
N THR A 118 -8.05 8.11 2.43
CA THR A 118 -9.46 8.11 2.05
C THR A 118 -9.69 8.45 0.60
N ASN A 119 -8.63 8.80 -0.14
CA ASN A 119 -8.76 9.25 -1.51
C ASN A 119 -8.33 8.15 -2.49
N PRO A 120 -9.27 7.59 -3.28
CA PRO A 120 -8.94 6.50 -4.22
C PRO A 120 -7.92 6.88 -5.29
N GLU A 121 -7.66 8.16 -5.50
CA GLU A 121 -6.63 8.58 -6.44
C GLU A 121 -5.25 8.65 -5.80
N SER A 122 -5.17 8.35 -4.51
CA SER A 122 -3.90 8.35 -3.79
C SER A 122 -3.39 6.94 -3.61
N ALA A 123 -2.08 6.76 -3.74
CA ALA A 123 -1.44 5.48 -3.50
C ALA A 123 -1.73 4.97 -2.09
N ASN A 124 -1.84 5.87 -1.15
CA ASN A 124 -2.07 5.52 0.25
C ASN A 124 -3.41 4.79 0.46
N PHE A 125 -4.44 5.17 -0.30
CA PHE A 125 -5.73 4.49 -0.24
C PHE A 125 -5.56 2.99 -0.54
N TRP A 126 -4.84 2.69 -1.61
CA TRP A 126 -4.68 1.31 -2.07
C TRP A 126 -3.70 0.52 -1.20
N SER A 127 -2.62 1.16 -0.76
CA SER A 127 -1.66 0.50 0.11
C SER A 127 -2.28 0.10 1.44
N THR A 128 -3.02 0.99 2.07
CA THR A 128 -3.59 0.70 3.39
C THR A 128 -4.63 -0.41 3.32
N ARG A 129 -5.35 -0.52 2.22
CA ARG A 129 -6.40 -1.50 2.10
C ARG A 129 -5.96 -2.82 1.53
N LEU A 130 -5.10 -2.79 0.53
CA LEU A 130 -4.68 -4.02 -0.15
C LEU A 130 -3.43 -4.64 0.43
N LEU A 131 -2.47 -3.82 0.81
CA LEU A 131 -1.16 -4.34 1.22
C LEU A 131 -1.00 -4.45 2.72
N TRP A 132 -1.67 -3.59 3.48
CA TRP A 132 -1.51 -3.56 4.92
C TRP A 132 -2.80 -3.85 5.67
N GLY A 133 -3.86 -4.17 4.95
CA GLY A 133 -5.14 -4.49 5.57
C GLY A 133 -5.23 -5.92 6.08
N GLY A 134 -5.05 -6.86 5.18
CA GLY A 134 -5.18 -8.27 5.49
C GLY A 134 -6.65 -8.72 5.55
N GLY A 135 -6.91 -9.94 5.15
CA GLY A 135 -8.26 -10.50 5.22
C GLY A 135 -9.22 -9.92 4.20
N SER A 136 -10.50 -9.96 4.54
CA SER A 136 -11.53 -9.47 3.64
C SER A 136 -11.53 -7.95 3.59
N GLN A 137 -12.06 -7.41 2.52
CA GLN A 137 -12.11 -5.97 2.34
C GLN A 137 -12.96 -5.30 3.42
N LYS A 138 -14.06 -5.91 3.78
CA LYS A 138 -14.92 -5.38 4.84
C LYS A 138 -14.15 -5.28 6.16
N LYS A 139 -13.38 -6.30 6.47
CA LYS A 139 -12.54 -6.32 7.66
C LYS A 139 -11.51 -5.20 7.64
N ASN A 140 -10.93 -4.97 6.47
CA ASN A 140 -9.94 -3.92 6.31
C ASN A 140 -10.54 -2.54 6.52
N GLU A 141 -11.73 -2.29 6.00
CA GLU A 141 -12.39 -1.01 6.19
C GLU A 141 -12.70 -0.78 7.66
N ASN A 142 -13.14 -1.82 8.35
CA ASN A 142 -13.43 -1.70 9.78
C ASN A 142 -12.17 -1.40 10.58
N ARG A 143 -11.05 -2.03 10.19
CA ARG A 143 -9.77 -1.78 10.85
C ARG A 143 -9.32 -0.34 10.69
N LEU A 144 -9.48 0.19 9.49
CA LEU A 144 -9.11 1.58 9.23
C LEU A 144 -9.97 2.55 10.01
N LYS A 145 -11.25 2.26 10.14
CA LYS A 145 -12.14 3.08 10.95
C LYS A 145 -11.72 3.06 12.43
N ASN A 146 -11.29 1.91 12.91
CA ASN A 146 -10.85 1.79 14.29
C ASN A 146 -9.58 2.58 14.55
N PHE A 147 -8.64 2.59 13.60
CA PHE A 147 -7.44 3.40 13.73
C PHE A 147 -7.78 4.87 13.79
N ASN A 148 -8.68 5.31 12.93
CA ASN A 148 -9.10 6.69 12.92
C ASN A 148 -9.81 7.07 14.22
N LYS A 149 -10.64 6.18 14.73
CA LYS A 149 -11.37 6.39 15.97
C LYS A 149 -10.43 6.49 17.17
N LYS A 150 -9.42 5.61 17.22
CA LYS A 150 -8.41 5.68 18.26
C LYS A 150 -7.71 7.01 18.29
N LYS A 151 -7.39 7.53 17.12
CA LYS A 151 -6.75 8.82 17.02
C LYS A 151 -7.59 9.92 17.64
N TRP A 152 -8.89 9.86 17.43
CA TRP A 152 -9.80 10.82 18.02
C TRP A 152 -9.86 10.70 19.53
N LEU A 153 -9.92 9.49 20.03
CA LEU A 153 -10.03 9.24 21.46
C LEU A 153 -8.79 9.64 22.22
N ASN A 154 -7.65 9.64 21.56
CA ASN A 154 -6.38 9.94 22.20
C ASN A 154 -6.00 11.41 22.15
N LYS A 155 -6.89 12.26 21.81
CA LYS A 155 -6.59 13.70 21.79
C LYS A 155 -6.79 14.37 23.12
#